data_488d57c41fe2760040c232918c434ed3
#
_entry.id   488d57c41fe2760040c232918c434ed3
#
_cell.length_a   1.000
_cell.length_b   1.000
_cell.length_c   1.000
_cell.angle_alpha   90.00
_cell.angle_beta   90.00
_cell.angle_gamma   90.00
#
_symmetry.space_group_name_H-M   'P 1'
#
loop_
_entity.id
_entity.type
_entity.pdbx_description
1 polymer ?
#
loop_
_entity_poly.entity_id
_entity_poly.type
_entity_poly.pdbx_seq_one_letter_code
_entity_poly.pdbx_strand_id
1 'polypeptide(L)'
;MQVQVSRLQRAAGRGVLSGAAMVDLYGQIYATEGVGDVWAQRSAQLRDAYVAETPEARLAAMKLLWDGGSGSLQRYSRQVLTAYAAARMPASGDMAADAGPLIASMLSAGLDQNALRWASFADVGSEAWAQLACAAPVRNTPVDASALGSFKGNDESEEARK
;
A
#
# COMPACT_ATOMS: atom_id res chain seq x y z
N MET A 1 7.96 16.86 -18.90
CA MET A 1 8.08 15.59 -18.19
C MET A 1 7.14 15.46 -16.99
N GLN A 2 7.06 16.38 -16.04
CA GLN A 2 6.20 16.32 -14.84
C GLN A 2 4.70 16.07 -15.13
N VAL A 3 4.12 16.75 -16.13
CA VAL A 3 2.71 16.58 -16.51
C VAL A 3 2.43 15.16 -17.03
N GLN A 4 3.38 14.58 -17.73
CA GLN A 4 3.26 13.23 -18.28
C GLN A 4 3.29 12.17 -17.20
N VAL A 5 4.20 12.28 -16.23
CA VAL A 5 4.28 11.36 -15.07
C VAL A 5 3.01 11.43 -14.22
N SER A 6 2.47 12.62 -13.97
CA SER A 6 1.20 12.78 -13.23
C SER A 6 0.00 12.15 -13.95
N ARG A 7 -0.01 12.18 -15.28
CA ARG A 7 -1.05 11.49 -16.09
C ARG A 7 -0.90 9.98 -16.01
N LEU A 8 0.31 9.47 -16.13
CA LEU A 8 0.60 8.04 -16.03
C LEU A 8 0.29 7.48 -14.63
N GLN A 9 0.60 8.22 -13.57
CA GLN A 9 0.24 7.84 -12.21
C GLN A 9 -1.28 7.75 -12.01
N ARG A 10 -2.06 8.68 -12.57
CA ARG A 10 -3.52 8.59 -12.56
C ARG A 10 -4.05 7.42 -13.38
N ALA A 11 -3.41 7.11 -14.50
CA ALA A 11 -3.74 5.96 -15.32
C ALA A 11 -3.46 4.64 -14.60
N ALA A 12 -2.37 4.54 -13.85
CA ALA A 12 -2.06 3.38 -13.01
C ALA A 12 -3.10 3.20 -11.89
N GLY A 13 -3.47 4.27 -11.19
CA GLY A 13 -4.50 4.24 -10.16
C GLY A 13 -5.90 3.87 -10.69
N ARG A 14 -6.11 3.94 -12.00
CA ARG A 14 -7.34 3.50 -12.69
C ARG A 14 -7.21 2.13 -13.37
N GLY A 15 -6.13 1.40 -13.11
CA GLY A 15 -5.89 0.09 -13.70
C GLY A 15 -5.50 0.09 -15.19
N VAL A 16 -5.21 1.26 -15.78
CA VAL A 16 -4.80 1.37 -17.20
C VAL A 16 -3.32 1.00 -17.39
N LEU A 17 -2.49 1.20 -16.37
CA LEU A 17 -1.08 0.81 -16.35
C LEU A 17 -0.83 -0.17 -15.21
N SER A 18 -0.01 -1.19 -15.47
CA SER A 18 0.41 -2.11 -14.41
C SER A 18 1.32 -1.44 -13.39
N GLY A 19 1.29 -1.91 -12.16
CA GLY A 19 2.22 -1.46 -11.11
C GLY A 19 3.68 -1.63 -11.53
N ALA A 20 4.03 -2.72 -12.22
CA ALA A 20 5.38 -2.96 -12.75
C ALA A 20 5.82 -1.88 -13.73
N ALA A 21 4.98 -1.53 -14.70
CA ALA A 21 5.30 -0.46 -15.68
C ALA A 21 5.53 0.90 -14.99
N MET A 22 4.81 1.16 -13.89
CA MET A 22 5.04 2.38 -13.12
C MET A 22 6.35 2.33 -12.33
N VAL A 23 6.71 1.20 -11.75
CA VAL A 23 8.01 1.02 -11.06
C VAL A 23 9.16 1.24 -12.04
N ASP A 24 9.08 0.70 -13.25
CA ASP A 24 10.09 0.90 -14.29
C ASP A 24 10.20 2.38 -14.68
N LEU A 25 9.07 3.08 -14.83
CA LEU A 25 9.07 4.52 -15.11
C LEU A 25 9.75 5.33 -14.00
N TYR A 26 9.47 5.02 -12.73
CA TYR A 26 10.15 5.67 -11.60
C TYR A 26 11.65 5.33 -11.57
N GLY A 27 12.02 4.11 -11.96
CA GLY A 27 13.43 3.73 -12.14
C GLY A 27 14.14 4.59 -13.18
N GLN A 28 13.48 4.85 -14.31
CA GLN A 28 14.00 5.75 -15.35
C GLN A 28 14.13 7.20 -14.85
N ILE A 29 13.14 7.68 -14.10
CA ILE A 29 13.19 9.01 -13.47
C ILE A 29 14.36 9.12 -12.52
N TYR A 30 14.59 8.11 -11.69
CA TYR A 30 15.70 8.06 -10.75
C TYR A 30 17.06 8.12 -11.46
N ALA A 31 17.18 7.47 -12.61
CA ALA A 31 18.40 7.44 -13.42
C ALA A 31 18.63 8.71 -14.25
N THR A 32 17.63 9.61 -14.34
CA THR A 32 17.71 10.81 -15.20
C THR A 32 18.11 12.03 -14.37
N GLU A 33 19.22 12.65 -14.73
CA GLU A 33 19.66 13.91 -14.13
C GLU A 33 18.72 15.08 -14.50
N GLY A 34 18.54 16.04 -13.59
CA GLY A 34 17.77 17.26 -13.84
C GLY A 34 16.25 17.10 -13.75
N VAL A 35 15.76 15.99 -13.21
CA VAL A 35 14.33 15.84 -12.86
C VAL A 35 14.06 16.66 -11.60
N GLY A 36 12.95 17.43 -11.60
CA GLY A 36 12.59 18.26 -10.45
C GLY A 36 12.52 17.49 -9.13
N ASP A 37 12.97 18.11 -8.06
CA ASP A 37 13.24 17.53 -6.73
C ASP A 37 12.16 16.57 -6.20
N VAL A 38 10.88 16.90 -6.40
CA VAL A 38 9.76 16.07 -5.90
C VAL A 38 9.71 14.69 -6.58
N TRP A 39 10.00 14.61 -7.86
CA TRP A 39 9.97 13.33 -8.59
C TRP A 39 11.22 12.51 -8.35
N ALA A 40 12.37 13.17 -8.26
CA ALA A 40 13.62 12.54 -7.86
C ALA A 40 13.51 11.94 -6.45
N GLN A 41 12.94 12.68 -5.50
CA GLN A 41 12.70 12.21 -4.15
C GLN A 41 11.74 11.00 -4.12
N ARG A 42 10.63 11.05 -4.85
CA ARG A 42 9.68 9.93 -4.91
C ARG A 42 10.29 8.68 -5.54
N SER A 43 11.09 8.85 -6.59
CA SER A 43 11.76 7.71 -7.23
C SER A 43 12.81 7.09 -6.32
N ALA A 44 13.54 7.89 -5.55
CA ALA A 44 14.46 7.40 -4.52
C ALA A 44 13.70 6.63 -3.42
N GLN A 45 12.61 7.19 -2.89
CA GLN A 45 11.77 6.51 -1.90
C GLN A 45 11.21 5.18 -2.43
N LEU A 46 10.74 5.15 -3.68
CA LEU A 46 10.26 3.90 -4.29
C LEU A 46 11.40 2.88 -4.41
N ARG A 47 12.57 3.30 -4.86
CA ARG A 47 13.74 2.43 -4.92
C ARG A 47 14.07 1.86 -3.52
N ASP A 48 14.09 2.69 -2.49
CA ASP A 48 14.42 2.27 -1.12
C ASP A 48 13.37 1.31 -0.55
N ALA A 49 12.08 1.48 -0.88
CA ALA A 49 11.03 0.52 -0.53
C ALA A 49 11.32 -0.90 -1.06
N TYR A 50 12.02 -1.03 -2.18
CA TYR A 50 12.36 -2.32 -2.80
C TYR A 50 13.71 -2.88 -2.38
N VAL A 51 14.72 -2.02 -2.16
CA VAL A 51 16.14 -2.46 -2.05
C VAL A 51 16.85 -1.98 -0.80
N ALA A 52 16.21 -1.22 0.10
CA ALA A 52 16.84 -0.86 1.36
C ALA A 52 17.24 -2.12 2.13
N GLU A 53 18.32 -2.04 2.89
CA GLU A 53 18.98 -3.18 3.51
C GLU A 53 18.09 -3.88 4.53
N THR A 54 17.41 -3.11 5.38
CA THR A 54 16.57 -3.66 6.44
C THR A 54 15.07 -3.57 6.13
N PRO A 55 14.24 -4.47 6.67
CA PRO A 55 12.79 -4.40 6.54
C PRO A 55 12.21 -3.09 7.06
N GLU A 56 12.74 -2.57 8.17
CA GLU A 56 12.30 -1.31 8.80
C GLU A 56 12.56 -0.12 7.87
N ALA A 57 13.71 -0.08 7.22
CA ALA A 57 14.04 0.97 6.25
C ALA A 57 13.13 0.90 5.01
N ARG A 58 12.82 -0.31 4.52
CA ARG A 58 11.85 -0.50 3.43
C ARG A 58 10.46 -0.02 3.82
N LEU A 59 9.98 -0.39 5.03
CA LEU A 59 8.69 0.06 5.54
C LEU A 59 8.64 1.58 5.68
N ALA A 60 9.68 2.20 6.23
CA ALA A 60 9.77 3.65 6.35
C ALA A 60 9.67 4.35 4.98
N ALA A 61 10.35 3.83 3.96
CA ALA A 61 10.28 4.34 2.60
C ALA A 61 8.87 4.20 2.00
N MET A 62 8.19 3.07 2.23
CA MET A 62 6.79 2.87 1.82
C MET A 62 5.86 3.87 2.49
N LYS A 63 5.98 4.08 3.81
CA LYS A 63 5.16 5.05 4.56
C LYS A 63 5.32 6.47 4.03
N LEU A 64 6.55 6.93 3.76
CA LEU A 64 6.81 8.22 3.15
C LEU A 64 6.11 8.39 1.78
N LEU A 65 6.05 7.32 0.98
CA LEU A 65 5.30 7.32 -0.28
C LEU A 65 3.80 7.46 -0.05
N TRP A 66 3.22 6.68 0.87
CA TRP A 66 1.78 6.67 1.13
C TRP A 66 1.30 8.01 1.70
N ASP A 67 2.00 8.55 2.67
CA ASP A 67 1.65 9.79 3.37
C ASP A 67 1.81 11.04 2.50
N GLY A 68 2.69 11.01 1.54
CA GLY A 68 2.86 12.12 0.59
C GLY A 68 1.70 12.28 -0.42
N GLY A 69 0.63 11.48 -0.35
CA GLY A 69 -0.56 11.55 -1.22
C GLY A 69 -1.65 12.43 -0.65
N SER A 70 -2.13 13.41 -1.41
CA SER A 70 -3.33 14.16 -1.08
C SER A 70 -4.57 13.44 -1.63
N GLY A 71 -5.39 12.91 -0.72
CA GLY A 71 -6.64 12.21 -1.06
C GLY A 71 -6.49 10.72 -1.37
N SER A 72 -7.62 10.02 -1.31
CA SER A 72 -7.72 8.55 -1.37
C SER A 72 -7.14 7.94 -2.65
N LEU A 73 -7.43 8.53 -3.82
CA LEU A 73 -6.94 8.03 -5.10
C LEU A 73 -5.40 8.10 -5.22
N GLN A 74 -4.79 9.17 -4.70
CA GLN A 74 -3.34 9.28 -4.74
C GLN A 74 -2.67 8.30 -3.78
N ARG A 75 -3.23 8.13 -2.58
CA ARG A 75 -2.76 7.13 -1.62
C ARG A 75 -2.86 5.73 -2.23
N TYR A 76 -4.01 5.36 -2.79
CA TYR A 76 -4.22 4.09 -3.47
C TYR A 76 -3.20 3.85 -4.59
N SER A 77 -2.99 4.84 -5.48
CA SER A 77 -2.00 4.72 -6.56
C SER A 77 -0.59 4.44 -6.05
N ARG A 78 -0.22 4.97 -4.89
CA ARG A 78 1.09 4.74 -4.27
C ARG A 78 1.17 3.40 -3.57
N GLN A 79 0.07 2.93 -3.00
CA GLN A 79 -0.02 1.57 -2.47
C GLN A 79 0.19 0.53 -3.57
N VAL A 80 -0.42 0.73 -4.76
CA VAL A 80 -0.19 -0.14 -5.93
C VAL A 80 1.29 -0.22 -6.31
N LEU A 81 2.02 0.91 -6.27
CA LEU A 81 3.46 0.94 -6.58
C LEU A 81 4.30 0.11 -5.60
N THR A 82 3.90 0.03 -4.35
CA THR A 82 4.65 -0.65 -3.28
C THR A 82 4.19 -2.08 -3.03
N ALA A 83 3.18 -2.58 -3.75
CA ALA A 83 2.54 -3.87 -3.47
C ALA A 83 3.53 -5.05 -3.43
N TYR A 84 4.44 -5.14 -4.39
CA TYR A 84 5.45 -6.20 -4.41
C TYR A 84 6.54 -6.00 -3.35
N ALA A 85 6.85 -4.77 -2.96
CA ALA A 85 7.73 -4.51 -1.84
C ALA A 85 7.08 -4.96 -0.53
N ALA A 86 5.80 -4.62 -0.32
CA ALA A 86 5.00 -5.06 0.83
C ALA A 86 4.89 -6.59 0.90
N ALA A 87 4.71 -7.27 -0.24
CA ALA A 87 4.65 -8.73 -0.30
C ALA A 87 5.95 -9.42 0.12
N ARG A 88 7.08 -8.73 0.08
CA ARG A 88 8.40 -9.25 0.52
C ARG A 88 8.71 -8.93 1.97
N MET A 89 7.85 -8.18 2.66
CA MET A 89 8.02 -7.89 4.08
C MET A 89 7.80 -9.15 4.93
N PRO A 90 8.58 -9.35 5.99
CA PRO A 90 8.32 -10.41 6.95
C PRO A 90 7.05 -10.08 7.75
N ALA A 91 6.10 -11.01 7.78
CA ALA A 91 4.95 -10.87 8.68
C ALA A 91 5.41 -11.19 10.10
N SER A 92 5.50 -10.17 10.95
CA SER A 92 6.00 -10.25 12.32
C SER A 92 5.24 -9.33 13.27
N GLY A 93 5.28 -9.65 14.56
CA GLY A 93 4.66 -8.83 15.60
C GLY A 93 5.23 -7.41 15.67
N ASP A 94 6.52 -7.23 15.39
CA ASP A 94 7.18 -5.92 15.40
C ASP A 94 6.59 -4.95 14.37
N MET A 95 5.97 -5.49 13.32
CA MET A 95 5.34 -4.71 12.26
C MET A 95 3.80 -4.78 12.28
N ALA A 96 3.21 -5.37 13.32
CA ALA A 96 1.76 -5.56 13.43
C ALA A 96 0.99 -4.23 13.34
N ALA A 97 1.54 -3.14 13.88
CA ALA A 97 0.93 -1.81 13.82
C ALA A 97 0.77 -1.29 12.37
N ASP A 98 1.59 -1.75 11.44
CA ASP A 98 1.59 -1.36 10.03
C ASP A 98 0.93 -2.43 9.13
N ALA A 99 0.31 -3.47 9.71
CA ALA A 99 -0.33 -4.55 8.97
C ALA A 99 -1.44 -4.04 8.03
N GLY A 100 -2.27 -3.10 8.46
CA GLY A 100 -3.34 -2.53 7.63
C GLY A 100 -2.83 -1.92 6.32
N PRO A 101 -1.96 -0.91 6.34
CA PRO A 101 -1.39 -0.33 5.13
C PRO A 101 -0.63 -1.33 4.24
N LEU A 102 0.08 -2.30 4.83
CA LEU A 102 0.78 -3.35 4.07
C LEU A 102 -0.21 -4.28 3.35
N ILE A 103 -1.27 -4.72 4.04
CA ILE A 103 -2.35 -5.53 3.46
C ILE A 103 -3.04 -4.74 2.34
N ALA A 104 -3.41 -3.48 2.57
CA ALA A 104 -4.02 -2.62 1.56
C ALA A 104 -3.15 -2.53 0.30
N SER A 105 -1.84 -2.34 0.47
CA SER A 105 -0.88 -2.30 -0.64
C SER A 105 -0.87 -3.62 -1.42
N MET A 106 -0.80 -4.77 -0.75
CA MET A 106 -0.82 -6.08 -1.40
C MET A 106 -2.14 -6.36 -2.14
N LEU A 107 -3.28 -6.10 -1.49
CA LEU A 107 -4.60 -6.32 -2.06
C LEU A 107 -4.86 -5.43 -3.27
N SER A 108 -4.31 -4.21 -3.30
CA SER A 108 -4.43 -3.29 -4.44
C SER A 108 -3.82 -3.84 -5.74
N ALA A 109 -2.95 -4.85 -5.65
CA ALA A 109 -2.32 -5.53 -6.79
C ALA A 109 -2.75 -7.00 -6.92
N GLY A 110 -3.78 -7.44 -6.17
CA GLY A 110 -4.28 -8.82 -6.22
C GLY A 110 -3.33 -9.84 -5.57
N LEU A 111 -2.48 -9.41 -4.63
CA LEU A 111 -1.54 -10.28 -3.92
C LEU A 111 -2.17 -10.87 -2.64
N ASP A 112 -3.35 -11.47 -2.78
CA ASP A 112 -4.22 -11.91 -1.68
C ASP A 112 -3.51 -12.94 -0.78
N GLN A 113 -2.80 -13.89 -1.37
CA GLN A 113 -2.05 -14.91 -0.62
C GLN A 113 -0.92 -14.31 0.22
N ASN A 114 -0.30 -13.23 -0.27
CA ASN A 114 0.71 -12.52 0.50
C ASN A 114 0.08 -11.72 1.65
N ALA A 115 -1.07 -11.11 1.42
CA ALA A 115 -1.84 -10.40 2.43
C ALA A 115 -2.31 -11.35 3.56
N LEU A 116 -2.75 -12.57 3.22
CA LEU A 116 -3.18 -13.59 4.19
C LEU A 116 -2.10 -14.00 5.19
N ARG A 117 -0.80 -13.85 4.87
CA ARG A 117 0.27 -14.12 5.83
C ARG A 117 0.24 -13.21 7.06
N TRP A 118 -0.42 -12.06 6.94
CA TRP A 118 -0.58 -11.08 8.01
C TRP A 118 -1.81 -11.32 8.89
N ALA A 119 -2.61 -12.36 8.59
CA ALA A 119 -3.88 -12.61 9.28
C ALA A 119 -3.72 -12.80 10.80
N SER A 120 -2.61 -13.40 11.26
CA SER A 120 -2.31 -13.57 12.70
C SER A 120 -1.95 -12.28 13.43
N PHE A 121 -1.67 -11.21 12.69
CA PHE A 121 -1.35 -9.87 13.21
C PHE A 121 -2.47 -8.87 12.96
N ALA A 122 -3.62 -9.33 12.46
CA ALA A 122 -4.78 -8.52 12.16
C ALA A 122 -5.84 -8.72 13.26
N ASP A 123 -5.77 -7.91 14.30
CA ASP A 123 -6.72 -7.97 15.41
C ASP A 123 -8.16 -7.77 14.94
N VAL A 124 -9.08 -8.53 15.51
CA VAL A 124 -10.51 -8.42 15.18
C VAL A 124 -11.01 -6.99 15.38
N GLY A 125 -11.67 -6.44 14.36
CA GLY A 125 -12.15 -5.06 14.37
C GLY A 125 -11.12 -4.02 13.90
N SER A 126 -9.86 -4.43 13.60
CA SER A 126 -8.88 -3.54 12.98
C SER A 126 -9.12 -3.34 11.49
N GLU A 127 -8.49 -2.31 10.91
CA GLU A 127 -8.48 -2.09 9.47
C GLU A 127 -7.90 -3.31 8.71
N ALA A 128 -6.78 -3.86 9.19
CA ALA A 128 -6.15 -5.06 8.64
C ALA A 128 -7.13 -6.24 8.57
N TRP A 129 -7.84 -6.48 9.68
CA TRP A 129 -8.86 -7.53 9.76
C TRP A 129 -10.01 -7.29 8.76
N ALA A 130 -10.52 -6.06 8.68
CA ALA A 130 -11.64 -5.73 7.79
C ALA A 130 -11.26 -5.91 6.30
N GLN A 131 -10.06 -5.48 5.92
CA GLN A 131 -9.55 -5.67 4.56
C GLN A 131 -9.45 -7.15 4.19
N LEU A 132 -8.89 -7.99 5.07
CA LEU A 132 -8.84 -9.44 4.87
C LEU A 132 -10.25 -10.05 4.89
N ALA A 133 -11.16 -9.50 5.71
CA ALA A 133 -12.54 -9.91 5.76
C ALA A 133 -13.24 -9.79 4.42
N CYS A 134 -13.01 -8.70 3.72
CA CYS A 134 -13.68 -8.39 2.46
C CYS A 134 -12.99 -9.01 1.24
N ALA A 135 -11.67 -9.10 1.23
CA ALA A 135 -10.88 -9.38 0.03
C ALA A 135 -10.20 -10.74 0.00
N ALA A 136 -10.03 -11.42 1.14
CA ALA A 136 -9.35 -12.71 1.15
C ALA A 136 -10.22 -13.82 0.50
N PRO A 137 -9.72 -14.54 -0.50
CA PRO A 137 -10.49 -15.54 -1.24
C PRO A 137 -10.81 -16.80 -0.41
N VAL A 138 -9.98 -17.08 0.60
CA VAL A 138 -10.16 -18.21 1.51
C VAL A 138 -9.92 -17.75 2.94
N ARG A 139 -10.86 -18.05 3.83
CA ARG A 139 -10.76 -17.73 5.26
C ARG A 139 -10.77 -19.00 6.08
N ASN A 140 -9.84 -19.07 7.02
CA ASN A 140 -9.81 -20.15 8.00
C ASN A 140 -10.84 -19.94 9.12
N THR A 141 -11.29 -18.69 9.33
CA THR A 141 -12.26 -18.33 10.37
C THR A 141 -13.40 -17.51 9.78
N PRO A 142 -14.67 -17.90 9.96
CA PRO A 142 -15.82 -17.10 9.54
C PRO A 142 -15.82 -15.73 10.22
N VAL A 143 -16.33 -14.71 9.55
CA VAL A 143 -16.64 -13.42 10.17
C VAL A 143 -18.05 -13.52 10.74
N ASP A 144 -18.19 -13.38 12.04
CA ASP A 144 -19.48 -13.32 12.69
C ASP A 144 -19.98 -11.87 12.89
N ALA A 145 -21.25 -11.74 13.25
CA ALA A 145 -21.85 -10.42 13.48
C ALA A 145 -21.21 -9.65 14.65
N SER A 146 -20.69 -10.36 15.64
CA SER A 146 -20.02 -9.72 16.81
C SER A 146 -18.71 -9.11 16.41
N ALA A 147 -17.94 -9.76 15.53
CA ALA A 147 -16.71 -9.25 14.95
C ALA A 147 -16.95 -7.98 14.13
N LEU A 148 -18.04 -7.92 13.35
CA LEU A 148 -18.45 -6.70 12.64
C LEU A 148 -18.77 -5.54 13.60
N GLY A 149 -19.45 -5.83 14.72
CA GLY A 149 -19.73 -4.82 15.75
C GLY A 149 -18.48 -4.24 16.42
N SER A 150 -17.35 -4.94 16.36
CA SER A 150 -16.07 -4.48 16.89
C SER A 150 -15.29 -3.59 15.92
N PHE A 151 -15.68 -3.52 14.65
CA PHE A 151 -14.99 -2.72 13.65
C PHE A 151 -15.18 -1.22 13.93
N LYS A 152 -14.08 -0.55 14.19
CA LYS A 152 -13.98 0.90 14.33
C LYS A 152 -13.18 1.41 13.15
N GLY A 153 -13.80 1.69 12.02
CA GLY A 153 -13.11 2.19 10.85
C GLY A 153 -12.25 3.43 11.15
N ASN A 154 -11.21 3.64 10.37
CA ASN A 154 -10.35 4.82 10.46
C ASN A 154 -10.90 6.03 9.70
N ASP A 155 -12.11 5.90 9.14
CA ASP A 155 -12.75 6.98 8.41
C ASP A 155 -13.43 7.93 9.41
N GLU A 156 -12.82 9.10 9.60
CA GLU A 156 -13.37 10.20 10.42
C GLU A 156 -14.34 11.10 9.63
N SER A 157 -14.65 10.77 8.38
CA SER A 157 -15.60 11.54 7.58
C SER A 157 -17.00 11.54 8.18
N GLU A 158 -17.76 12.62 7.94
CA GLU A 158 -19.17 12.69 8.39
C GLU A 158 -20.05 11.59 7.77
N GLU A 159 -19.66 11.05 6.61
CA GLU A 159 -20.38 9.99 5.90
C GLU A 159 -20.22 8.64 6.61
N ALA A 160 -19.06 8.37 7.19
CA ALA A 160 -18.81 7.14 7.96
C ALA A 160 -19.48 7.16 9.34
N ARG A 161 -19.90 8.33 9.84
CA ARG A 161 -20.57 8.49 11.14
C ARG A 161 -22.10 8.38 11.09
N LYS A 162 -22.67 8.29 9.89
CA LYS A 162 -24.14 8.09 9.67
C LYS A 162 -24.47 6.62 9.48
#